data_5809ac8bbd35fdeb30d98cb651d6cde5
#
_entry.id   5809ac8bbd35fdeb30d98cb651d6cde5
#
_cell.length_a   1.000
_cell.length_b   1.000
_cell.length_c   1.000
_cell.angle_alpha   90.00
_cell.angle_beta   90.00
_cell.angle_gamma   90.00
#
_symmetry.space_group_name_H-M   'P 1'
#
loop_
_entity.id
_entity.type
_entity.pdbx_description
1 polymer ?
#
loop_
_entity_poly.entity_id
_entity_poly.type
_entity_poly.pdbx_seq_one_letter_code
_entity_poly.pdbx_strand_id
1 'polypeptide(L)'
;VPVPLNYRLADQEWAYIINDSEAKLIIVKGNEYSDRINQISSELKNIKKYISISLDNSIEKFHDFYDWLSDSSNEKPALKIDENYDVYQMYTSGTTGHPKGAVLLQRNVAANIRQYLNSLTLPRPSRTLLVAPMYHAAAMINMCGCIAIGGTIVIQEDFIPQDVVDCLANEKITHTVLVPAMIQACLVSVPNVASNEYNDLDQIHYGASPIAPETLKKAMDVFKCKFGQGFGMTETVAVICLMTPEEHIRAIEEKPDLLKSCGRPAIDTQVEIRDENENPLPVGEIGQICAKGPQIMK
;
A
#
# COMPACT_ATOMS: atom_id res chain seq x y z
N VAL A 1 4.41 13.59 -11.20
CA VAL A 1 4.07 12.19 -10.84
C VAL A 1 5.00 11.74 -9.74
N PRO A 2 4.54 11.38 -8.55
CA PRO A 2 5.37 10.81 -7.49
C PRO A 2 5.87 9.40 -7.86
N VAL A 3 7.14 9.16 -7.52
CA VAL A 3 7.81 7.86 -7.64
C VAL A 3 8.33 7.50 -6.25
N PRO A 4 7.54 6.80 -5.42
CA PRO A 4 7.96 6.48 -4.08
C PRO A 4 9.10 5.45 -4.11
N LEU A 5 10.26 5.83 -3.56
CA LEU A 5 11.43 4.96 -3.47
C LEU A 5 11.37 4.09 -2.21
N ASN A 6 11.66 2.81 -2.37
CA ASN A 6 11.91 1.94 -1.23
C ASN A 6 13.27 2.31 -0.60
N TYR A 7 13.23 2.87 0.61
CA TYR A 7 14.42 3.32 1.33
C TYR A 7 15.39 2.20 1.72
N ARG A 8 14.95 0.93 1.65
CA ARG A 8 15.77 -0.25 1.96
C ARG A 8 16.61 -0.76 0.79
N LEU A 9 16.42 -0.21 -0.41
CA LEU A 9 17.19 -0.58 -1.58
C LEU A 9 18.64 -0.06 -1.49
N ALA A 10 19.52 -0.70 -2.23
CA ALA A 10 20.91 -0.22 -2.40
C ALA A 10 20.96 1.05 -3.27
N ASP A 11 22.03 1.84 -3.13
CA ASP A 11 22.18 3.13 -3.80
C ASP A 11 22.15 2.99 -5.33
N GLN A 12 22.70 1.90 -5.88
CA GLN A 12 22.68 1.62 -7.31
C GLN A 12 21.25 1.30 -7.83
N GLU A 13 20.42 0.67 -7.01
CA GLU A 13 19.01 0.45 -7.34
C GLU A 13 18.24 1.78 -7.34
N TRP A 14 18.57 2.68 -6.40
CA TRP A 14 18.02 4.04 -6.42
C TRP A 14 18.44 4.80 -7.68
N ALA A 15 19.73 4.76 -8.04
CA ALA A 15 20.22 5.43 -9.26
C ALA A 15 19.49 4.92 -10.51
N TYR A 16 19.28 3.60 -10.58
CA TYR A 16 18.50 3.00 -11.67
C TYR A 16 17.07 3.55 -11.71
N ILE A 17 16.31 3.44 -10.61
CA ILE A 17 14.91 3.86 -10.55
C ILE A 17 14.74 5.35 -10.83
N ILE A 18 15.61 6.19 -10.26
CA ILE A 18 15.58 7.65 -10.45
C ILE A 18 15.83 8.03 -11.91
N ASN A 19 16.75 7.34 -12.57
CA ASN A 19 17.06 7.59 -13.98
C ASN A 19 15.97 7.03 -14.92
N ASP A 20 15.49 5.82 -14.66
CA ASP A 20 14.45 5.14 -15.46
C ASP A 20 13.11 5.88 -15.40
N SER A 21 12.76 6.41 -14.23
CA SER A 21 11.55 7.23 -14.05
C SER A 21 11.68 8.65 -14.61
N GLU A 22 12.85 9.05 -15.09
CA GLU A 22 13.16 10.41 -15.54
C GLU A 22 12.85 11.50 -14.49
N ALA A 23 12.96 11.17 -13.19
CA ALA A 23 12.65 12.08 -12.10
C ALA A 23 13.41 13.40 -12.22
N LYS A 24 12.74 14.53 -11.88
CA LYS A 24 13.30 15.89 -11.96
C LYS A 24 13.58 16.49 -10.59
N LEU A 25 12.94 15.94 -9.55
CA LEU A 25 13.01 16.41 -8.18
C LEU A 25 13.15 15.20 -7.26
N ILE A 26 14.06 15.30 -6.30
CA ILE A 26 14.19 14.33 -5.20
C ILE A 26 13.82 15.02 -3.90
N ILE A 27 12.99 14.36 -3.09
CA ILE A 27 12.67 14.77 -1.73
C ILE A 27 13.03 13.61 -0.81
N VAL A 28 13.87 13.85 0.19
CA VAL A 28 14.28 12.87 1.20
C VAL A 28 14.10 13.43 2.61
N LYS A 29 14.17 12.59 3.63
CA LYS A 29 14.11 12.99 5.04
C LYS A 29 15.47 12.78 5.70
N GLY A 30 15.99 13.87 6.29
CA GLY A 30 17.19 13.83 7.13
C GLY A 30 18.53 13.63 6.39
N ASN A 31 19.60 13.65 7.17
CA ASN A 31 20.97 13.63 6.64
C ASN A 31 21.31 12.27 6.02
N GLU A 32 20.89 11.15 6.62
CA GLU A 32 21.22 9.81 6.14
C GLU A 32 20.88 9.62 4.66
N TYR A 33 19.64 9.89 4.28
CA TYR A 33 19.21 9.72 2.88
C TYR A 33 19.74 10.81 1.97
N SER A 34 19.96 12.03 2.48
CA SER A 34 20.56 13.11 1.73
C SER A 34 22.01 12.78 1.37
N ASP A 35 22.79 12.21 2.30
CA ASP A 35 24.18 11.79 2.06
C ASP A 35 24.24 10.64 1.04
N ARG A 36 23.38 9.63 1.17
CA ARG A 36 23.30 8.52 0.20
C ARG A 36 23.01 9.02 -1.22
N ILE A 37 22.01 9.90 -1.37
CA ILE A 37 21.69 10.51 -2.67
C ILE A 37 22.86 11.38 -3.18
N ASN A 38 23.52 12.14 -2.30
CA ASN A 38 24.67 12.96 -2.69
C ASN A 38 25.82 12.14 -3.25
N GLN A 39 26.10 10.96 -2.67
CA GLN A 39 27.12 10.02 -3.15
C GLN A 39 26.89 9.55 -4.59
N ILE A 40 25.63 9.30 -4.97
CA ILE A 40 25.28 8.86 -6.34
C ILE A 40 24.87 10.01 -7.26
N SER A 41 24.92 11.27 -6.79
CA SER A 41 24.38 12.41 -7.53
C SER A 41 25.00 12.65 -8.90
N SER A 42 26.27 12.24 -9.12
CA SER A 42 26.94 12.30 -10.41
C SER A 42 26.35 11.33 -11.46
N GLU A 43 25.66 10.29 -11.02
CA GLU A 43 25.02 9.28 -11.87
C GLU A 43 23.59 9.66 -12.24
N LEU A 44 22.98 10.65 -11.55
CA LEU A 44 21.59 11.06 -11.73
C LEU A 44 21.46 12.06 -12.88
N LYS A 45 20.94 11.60 -14.02
CA LYS A 45 20.96 12.33 -15.30
C LYS A 45 19.98 13.49 -15.40
N ASN A 46 18.82 13.38 -14.72
CA ASN A 46 17.67 14.26 -14.97
C ASN A 46 17.30 15.16 -13.80
N ILE A 47 17.90 14.96 -12.63
CA ILE A 47 17.52 15.69 -11.42
C ILE A 47 17.93 17.15 -11.51
N LYS A 48 16.95 18.03 -11.29
CA LYS A 48 17.14 19.48 -11.32
C LYS A 48 17.15 20.10 -9.92
N LYS A 49 16.57 19.41 -8.93
CA LYS A 49 16.45 19.92 -7.56
C LYS A 49 16.47 18.79 -6.53
N TYR A 50 17.21 19.03 -5.46
CA TYR A 50 17.35 18.14 -4.32
C TYR A 50 16.78 18.84 -3.10
N ILE A 51 15.82 18.24 -2.42
CA ILE A 51 15.14 18.78 -1.24
C ILE A 51 15.29 17.79 -0.08
N SER A 52 15.58 18.28 1.10
CA SER A 52 15.60 17.48 2.31
C SER A 52 14.68 18.06 3.38
N ILE A 53 13.90 17.17 4.01
CA ILE A 53 13.10 17.49 5.18
C ILE A 53 13.97 17.25 6.42
N SER A 54 14.06 18.23 7.32
CA SER A 54 14.82 18.13 8.58
C SER A 54 16.33 17.88 8.35
N LEU A 55 17.00 18.80 7.65
CA LEU A 55 18.46 18.85 7.60
C LEU A 55 19.00 19.43 8.91
N ASP A 56 19.82 18.65 9.62
CA ASP A 56 20.56 19.12 10.79
C ASP A 56 21.80 19.95 10.41
N ASN A 57 22.37 19.66 9.24
CA ASN A 57 23.53 20.36 8.67
C ASN A 57 23.30 20.61 7.17
N SER A 58 23.93 21.65 6.63
CA SER A 58 23.88 21.90 5.19
C SER A 58 24.62 20.79 4.42
N ILE A 59 23.91 20.10 3.55
CA ILE A 59 24.48 19.13 2.61
C ILE A 59 24.53 19.80 1.23
N GLU A 60 25.67 19.73 0.57
CA GLU A 60 25.83 20.29 -0.77
C GLU A 60 24.73 19.79 -1.71
N LYS A 61 24.18 20.68 -2.54
CA LYS A 61 23.08 20.47 -3.48
C LYS A 61 21.68 20.39 -2.85
N PHE A 62 21.53 20.16 -1.53
CA PHE A 62 20.21 20.06 -0.92
C PHE A 62 19.71 21.40 -0.41
N HIS A 63 18.44 21.66 -0.67
CA HIS A 63 17.68 22.78 -0.12
C HIS A 63 16.78 22.25 1.03
N ASP A 64 16.60 23.07 2.07
CA ASP A 64 15.62 22.74 3.10
C ASP A 64 14.20 22.74 2.53
N PHE A 65 13.38 21.80 2.96
CA PHE A 65 12.00 21.63 2.48
C PHE A 65 11.11 22.83 2.84
N TYR A 66 11.24 23.34 4.06
CA TYR A 66 10.37 24.42 4.52
C TYR A 66 10.75 25.76 3.90
N ASP A 67 12.04 26.00 3.70
CA ASP A 67 12.52 27.18 2.95
C ASP A 67 12.03 27.14 1.50
N TRP A 68 12.16 25.97 0.84
CA TRP A 68 11.65 25.79 -0.52
C TRP A 68 10.13 25.94 -0.62
N LEU A 69 9.38 25.48 0.40
CA LEU A 69 7.93 25.57 0.43
C LEU A 69 7.46 27.02 0.69
N SER A 70 8.20 27.79 1.48
CA SER A 70 7.86 29.18 1.82
C SER A 70 7.78 30.12 0.60
N ASP A 71 8.54 29.79 -0.45
CA ASP A 71 8.54 30.51 -1.72
C ASP A 71 7.36 30.13 -2.63
N SER A 72 6.54 29.16 -2.23
CA SER A 72 5.44 28.67 -3.02
C SER A 72 4.14 29.43 -2.77
N SER A 73 3.31 29.57 -3.80
CA SER A 73 1.97 30.16 -3.67
C SER A 73 1.04 29.29 -2.83
N ASN A 74 0.23 29.91 -1.98
CA ASN A 74 -0.86 29.26 -1.24
C ASN A 74 -2.14 29.10 -2.09
N GLU A 75 -2.16 29.62 -3.30
CA GLU A 75 -3.32 29.51 -4.19
C GLU A 75 -3.44 28.12 -4.78
N LYS A 76 -4.66 27.63 -4.91
CA LYS A 76 -4.93 26.36 -5.56
C LYS A 76 -4.48 26.45 -7.03
N PRO A 77 -3.61 25.53 -7.52
CA PRO A 77 -3.21 25.53 -8.92
C PRO A 77 -4.43 25.42 -9.84
N ALA A 78 -4.50 26.31 -10.86
CA ALA A 78 -5.58 26.31 -11.85
C ALA A 78 -5.37 25.21 -12.91
N LEU A 79 -5.17 23.96 -12.46
CA LEU A 79 -4.97 22.80 -13.32
C LEU A 79 -6.28 22.04 -13.51
N LYS A 80 -6.64 21.80 -14.77
CA LYS A 80 -7.69 20.84 -15.11
C LYS A 80 -7.05 19.45 -15.16
N ILE A 81 -7.38 18.61 -14.18
CA ILE A 81 -6.88 17.23 -14.13
C ILE A 81 -7.74 16.37 -15.06
N ASP A 82 -7.07 15.64 -15.96
CA ASP A 82 -7.69 14.64 -16.83
C ASP A 82 -7.57 13.24 -16.15
N GLU A 83 -8.58 12.42 -16.33
CA GLU A 83 -8.60 11.07 -15.76
C GLU A 83 -7.51 10.15 -16.32
N ASN A 84 -6.94 10.49 -17.48
CA ASN A 84 -5.85 9.75 -18.12
C ASN A 84 -4.45 10.28 -17.75
N TYR A 85 -4.34 11.29 -16.89
CA TYR A 85 -3.04 11.72 -16.39
C TYR A 85 -2.43 10.67 -15.47
N ASP A 86 -1.11 10.50 -15.60
CA ASP A 86 -0.33 9.67 -14.72
C ASP A 86 -0.35 10.27 -13.29
N VAL A 87 -0.65 9.45 -12.29
CA VAL A 87 -0.75 9.89 -10.88
C VAL A 87 0.31 9.26 -9.99
N TYR A 88 0.72 8.05 -10.27
CA TYR A 88 1.78 7.32 -9.55
C TYR A 88 2.60 6.50 -10.54
N GLN A 89 3.91 6.39 -10.26
CA GLN A 89 4.75 5.37 -10.86
C GLN A 89 5.41 4.59 -9.73
N MET A 90 5.04 3.32 -9.59
CA MET A 90 5.52 2.46 -8.50
C MET A 90 6.38 1.33 -9.05
N TYR A 91 7.56 1.13 -8.47
CA TYR A 91 8.48 0.11 -8.94
C TYR A 91 8.26 -1.22 -8.24
N THR A 92 8.24 -2.29 -9.04
CA THR A 92 8.15 -3.68 -8.58
C THR A 92 9.47 -4.40 -8.84
N SER A 93 9.80 -5.39 -8.00
CA SER A 93 10.95 -6.29 -8.24
C SER A 93 10.65 -7.16 -9.45
N GLY A 94 11.07 -6.74 -10.64
CA GLY A 94 10.84 -7.51 -11.86
C GLY A 94 11.47 -8.91 -11.79
N THR A 95 10.78 -9.90 -12.36
CA THR A 95 11.26 -11.28 -12.48
C THR A 95 12.50 -11.41 -13.40
N THR A 96 12.88 -10.36 -14.11
CA THR A 96 13.90 -10.33 -15.17
C THR A 96 15.15 -9.51 -14.82
N GLY A 97 15.38 -9.19 -13.52
CA GLY A 97 16.59 -8.55 -13.03
C GLY A 97 16.45 -7.08 -12.64
N HIS A 98 15.91 -6.20 -13.47
CA HIS A 98 15.72 -4.79 -13.10
C HIS A 98 14.28 -4.50 -12.64
N PRO A 99 14.08 -3.60 -11.66
CA PRO A 99 12.76 -3.13 -11.26
C PRO A 99 12.00 -2.52 -12.45
N LYS A 100 10.69 -2.73 -12.49
CA LYS A 100 9.79 -2.18 -13.52
C LYS A 100 8.86 -1.16 -12.89
N GLY A 101 8.71 0.02 -13.53
CA GLY A 101 7.84 1.08 -13.07
C GLY A 101 6.42 0.95 -13.61
N ALA A 102 5.48 0.52 -12.78
CA ALA A 102 4.06 0.51 -13.12
C ALA A 102 3.50 1.94 -13.09
N VAL A 103 3.02 2.42 -14.24
CA VAL A 103 2.42 3.76 -14.37
C VAL A 103 0.92 3.68 -14.16
N LEU A 104 0.44 4.33 -13.09
CA LEU A 104 -0.96 4.36 -12.69
C LEU A 104 -1.61 5.69 -13.08
N LEU A 105 -2.78 5.62 -13.72
CA LEU A 105 -3.56 6.77 -14.11
C LEU A 105 -4.53 7.21 -13.01
N GLN A 106 -4.99 8.46 -13.05
CA GLN A 106 -6.01 8.98 -12.15
C GLN A 106 -7.26 8.09 -12.12
N ARG A 107 -7.74 7.65 -13.29
CA ARG A 107 -8.89 6.74 -13.41
C ARG A 107 -8.65 5.37 -12.78
N ASN A 108 -7.43 4.83 -12.88
CA ASN A 108 -7.11 3.52 -12.30
C ASN A 108 -7.19 3.56 -10.77
N VAL A 109 -6.58 4.58 -10.16
CA VAL A 109 -6.60 4.78 -8.70
C VAL A 109 -8.02 5.04 -8.22
N ALA A 110 -8.78 5.93 -8.89
CA ALA A 110 -10.17 6.22 -8.54
C ALA A 110 -11.07 4.99 -8.64
N ALA A 111 -10.88 4.13 -9.66
CA ALA A 111 -11.60 2.88 -9.78
C ALA A 111 -11.29 1.93 -8.63
N ASN A 112 -10.01 1.74 -8.30
CA ASN A 112 -9.61 0.81 -7.24
C ASN A 112 -10.04 1.29 -5.84
N ILE A 113 -10.04 2.61 -5.58
CA ILE A 113 -10.63 3.18 -4.35
C ILE A 113 -12.12 2.80 -4.25
N ARG A 114 -12.90 2.96 -5.32
CA ARG A 114 -14.32 2.58 -5.33
C ARG A 114 -14.51 1.07 -5.09
N GLN A 115 -13.70 0.23 -5.73
CA GLN A 115 -13.71 -1.22 -5.55
C GLN A 115 -13.41 -1.60 -4.10
N TYR A 116 -12.38 -1.01 -3.51
CA TYR A 116 -11.99 -1.20 -2.12
C TYR A 116 -13.11 -0.80 -1.14
N LEU A 117 -13.66 0.41 -1.29
CA LEU A 117 -14.70 0.94 -0.41
C LEU A 117 -16.04 0.21 -0.54
N ASN A 118 -16.38 -0.31 -1.72
CA ASN A 118 -17.61 -1.10 -1.90
C ASN A 118 -17.53 -2.49 -1.29
N SER A 119 -16.35 -3.11 -1.33
CA SER A 119 -16.18 -4.49 -0.86
C SER A 119 -15.87 -4.57 0.64
N LEU A 120 -15.21 -3.54 1.16
CA LEU A 120 -14.80 -3.46 2.56
C LEU A 120 -15.40 -2.18 3.16
N THR A 121 -16.65 -2.23 3.56
CA THR A 121 -17.38 -1.08 4.12
C THR A 121 -16.63 -0.49 5.31
N LEU A 122 -15.93 0.64 5.10
CA LEU A 122 -15.17 1.29 6.16
C LEU A 122 -16.10 2.01 7.15
N PRO A 123 -15.80 1.96 8.46
CA PRO A 123 -16.57 2.62 9.49
C PRO A 123 -16.53 4.16 9.36
N ARG A 124 -17.56 4.83 9.86
CA ARG A 124 -17.65 6.30 9.94
C ARG A 124 -18.03 6.74 11.34
N PRO A 125 -17.28 7.63 12.01
CA PRO A 125 -16.04 8.26 11.51
C PRO A 125 -14.92 7.25 11.29
N SER A 126 -14.06 7.51 10.30
CA SER A 126 -12.97 6.63 9.92
C SER A 126 -11.63 7.15 10.44
N ARG A 127 -10.87 6.28 11.09
CA ARG A 127 -9.52 6.57 11.57
C ARG A 127 -8.63 5.37 11.31
N THR A 128 -7.69 5.50 10.39
CA THR A 128 -6.81 4.38 9.98
C THR A 128 -5.41 4.52 10.55
N LEU A 129 -4.84 3.38 10.97
CA LEU A 129 -3.40 3.27 11.17
C LEU A 129 -2.72 2.95 9.84
N LEU A 130 -1.73 3.76 9.46
CA LEU A 130 -0.88 3.55 8.31
C LEU A 130 0.54 3.26 8.79
N VAL A 131 0.93 1.98 8.77
CA VAL A 131 2.24 1.47 9.19
C VAL A 131 2.93 0.69 8.08
N ALA A 132 2.19 0.24 7.07
CA ALA A 132 2.78 -0.36 5.89
C ALA A 132 3.58 0.69 5.11
N PRO A 133 4.76 0.34 4.54
CA PRO A 133 5.58 1.30 3.82
C PRO A 133 4.86 1.94 2.63
N MET A 134 4.89 3.27 2.54
CA MET A 134 4.13 4.05 1.56
C MET A 134 4.59 3.87 0.10
N TYR A 135 5.71 3.22 -0.12
CA TYR A 135 6.13 2.81 -1.46
C TYR A 135 5.45 1.52 -1.96
N HIS A 136 4.59 0.89 -1.13
CA HIS A 136 3.78 -0.25 -1.53
C HIS A 136 2.32 0.12 -1.79
N ALA A 137 1.72 -0.51 -2.79
CA ALA A 137 0.34 -0.28 -3.22
C ALA A 137 -0.70 -0.48 -2.10
N ALA A 138 -0.46 -1.42 -1.17
CA ALA A 138 -1.35 -1.65 -0.03
C ALA A 138 -1.46 -0.45 0.91
N ALA A 139 -0.36 0.26 1.16
CA ALA A 139 -0.37 1.48 1.95
C ALA A 139 -1.08 2.61 1.20
N MET A 140 -0.81 2.75 -0.09
CA MET A 140 -1.43 3.77 -0.94
C MET A 140 -2.94 3.63 -1.00
N ILE A 141 -3.48 2.41 -1.21
CA ILE A 141 -4.94 2.21 -1.29
C ILE A 141 -5.63 2.46 0.06
N ASN A 142 -5.01 2.07 1.18
CA ASN A 142 -5.53 2.37 2.51
C ASN A 142 -5.59 3.87 2.78
N MET A 143 -4.50 4.59 2.49
CA MET A 143 -4.43 6.05 2.59
C MET A 143 -5.50 6.73 1.73
N CYS A 144 -5.53 6.41 0.44
CA CYS A 144 -6.47 7.01 -0.50
C CYS A 144 -7.94 6.69 -0.17
N GLY A 145 -8.21 5.45 0.26
CA GLY A 145 -9.56 5.05 0.72
C GLY A 145 -10.01 5.85 1.93
N CYS A 146 -9.14 6.03 2.92
CA CYS A 146 -9.44 6.84 4.11
C CYS A 146 -9.69 8.31 3.76
N ILE A 147 -8.85 8.92 2.90
CA ILE A 147 -9.02 10.29 2.42
C ILE A 147 -10.35 10.45 1.67
N ALA A 148 -10.69 9.50 0.80
CA ALA A 148 -11.89 9.57 -0.02
C ALA A 148 -13.21 9.62 0.79
N ILE A 149 -13.20 9.12 2.02
CA ILE A 149 -14.35 9.16 2.94
C ILE A 149 -14.22 10.23 4.03
N GLY A 150 -13.20 11.10 3.96
CA GLY A 150 -12.96 12.17 4.94
C GLY A 150 -12.45 11.66 6.29
N GLY A 151 -11.72 10.55 6.30
CA GLY A 151 -11.18 9.95 7.51
C GLY A 151 -9.89 10.60 8.01
N THR A 152 -9.43 10.15 9.17
CA THR A 152 -8.17 10.54 9.80
C THR A 152 -7.12 9.44 9.58
N ILE A 153 -5.88 9.83 9.29
CA ILE A 153 -4.76 8.90 9.14
C ILE A 153 -3.79 9.11 10.29
N VAL A 154 -3.49 8.04 11.02
CA VAL A 154 -2.42 7.96 12.01
C VAL A 154 -1.24 7.26 11.35
N ILE A 155 -0.08 7.89 11.29
CA ILE A 155 1.09 7.36 10.59
C ILE A 155 2.12 6.91 11.63
N GLN A 156 2.59 5.68 11.50
CA GLN A 156 3.80 5.20 12.16
C GLN A 156 4.91 5.03 11.12
N GLU A 157 6.08 5.54 11.42
CA GLU A 157 7.21 5.53 10.49
C GLU A 157 7.74 4.11 10.24
N ASP A 158 7.86 3.33 11.32
CA ASP A 158 8.34 1.95 11.28
C ASP A 158 7.31 0.99 11.88
N PHE A 159 7.37 -0.25 11.42
CA PHE A 159 6.61 -1.34 12.01
C PHE A 159 7.32 -1.89 13.25
N ILE A 160 6.85 -1.48 14.42
CA ILE A 160 7.22 -2.04 15.72
C ILE A 160 5.97 -2.70 16.30
N PRO A 161 5.95 -4.04 16.51
CA PRO A 161 4.75 -4.77 16.92
C PRO A 161 4.05 -4.20 18.15
N GLN A 162 4.83 -3.79 19.18
CA GLN A 162 4.28 -3.18 20.40
C GLN A 162 3.57 -1.87 20.09
N ASP A 163 4.20 -0.98 19.32
CA ASP A 163 3.65 0.34 19.00
C ASP A 163 2.36 0.21 18.16
N VAL A 164 2.32 -0.78 17.26
CA VAL A 164 1.10 -1.08 16.48
C VAL A 164 -0.03 -1.52 17.40
N VAL A 165 0.24 -2.47 18.31
CA VAL A 165 -0.78 -2.97 19.25
C VAL A 165 -1.27 -1.84 20.16
N ASP A 166 -0.36 -1.04 20.71
CA ASP A 166 -0.71 0.11 21.57
C ASP A 166 -1.53 1.17 20.82
N CYS A 167 -1.18 1.44 19.56
CA CYS A 167 -1.93 2.35 18.71
C CYS A 167 -3.35 1.84 18.43
N LEU A 168 -3.49 0.54 18.09
CA LEU A 168 -4.79 -0.08 17.86
C LEU A 168 -5.70 -0.04 19.10
N ALA A 169 -5.11 -0.17 20.29
CA ALA A 169 -5.86 -0.17 21.56
C ALA A 169 -6.22 1.26 22.03
N ASN A 170 -5.34 2.25 21.83
CA ASN A 170 -5.43 3.53 22.54
C ASN A 170 -5.74 4.74 21.65
N GLU A 171 -5.49 4.67 20.33
CA GLU A 171 -5.59 5.81 19.41
C GLU A 171 -6.92 5.87 18.64
N LYS A 172 -7.94 5.14 19.10
CA LYS A 172 -9.27 5.09 18.46
C LYS A 172 -9.20 4.70 16.97
N ILE A 173 -8.30 3.78 16.65
CA ILE A 173 -8.16 3.25 15.29
C ILE A 173 -9.39 2.40 14.96
N THR A 174 -10.05 2.72 13.86
CA THR A 174 -11.23 1.98 13.40
C THR A 174 -10.89 0.90 12.38
N HIS A 175 -9.83 1.08 11.61
CA HIS A 175 -9.35 0.07 10.67
C HIS A 175 -7.86 0.25 10.36
N THR A 176 -7.26 -0.80 9.81
CA THR A 176 -5.87 -0.76 9.32
C THR A 176 -5.65 -1.82 8.23
N VAL A 177 -4.56 -1.69 7.49
CA VAL A 177 -4.04 -2.72 6.57
C VAL A 177 -2.72 -3.25 7.13
N LEU A 178 -2.68 -4.55 7.44
CA LEU A 178 -1.48 -5.24 7.93
C LEU A 178 -1.19 -6.44 7.03
N VAL A 179 0.07 -6.62 6.61
CA VAL A 179 0.43 -7.86 5.91
C VAL A 179 0.47 -9.04 6.91
N PRO A 180 0.27 -10.29 6.46
CA PRO A 180 0.22 -11.46 7.37
C PRO A 180 1.41 -11.58 8.33
N ALA A 181 2.62 -11.25 7.89
CA ALA A 181 3.81 -11.24 8.75
C ALA A 181 3.72 -10.20 9.89
N MET A 182 3.11 -9.04 9.65
CA MET A 182 2.88 -8.02 10.69
C MET A 182 1.85 -8.50 11.71
N ILE A 183 0.74 -9.10 11.25
CA ILE A 183 -0.27 -9.70 12.13
C ILE A 183 0.37 -10.76 13.02
N GLN A 184 1.14 -11.67 12.43
CA GLN A 184 1.83 -12.72 13.16
C GLN A 184 2.83 -12.15 14.19
N ALA A 185 3.60 -11.13 13.81
CA ALA A 185 4.55 -10.47 14.72
C ALA A 185 3.82 -9.84 15.91
N CYS A 186 2.70 -9.15 15.73
CA CYS A 186 1.89 -8.62 16.83
C CYS A 186 1.42 -9.74 17.77
N LEU A 187 0.95 -10.88 17.23
CA LEU A 187 0.44 -12.01 18.02
C LEU A 187 1.52 -12.76 18.79
N VAL A 188 2.76 -12.73 18.34
CA VAL A 188 3.86 -13.54 18.91
C VAL A 188 4.79 -12.69 19.77
N SER A 189 5.08 -11.46 19.35
CA SER A 189 6.10 -10.62 19.99
C SER A 189 5.55 -9.67 21.04
N VAL A 190 4.22 -9.49 21.12
CA VAL A 190 3.60 -8.61 22.12
C VAL A 190 2.96 -9.46 23.23
N PRO A 191 3.55 -9.51 24.43
CA PRO A 191 3.12 -10.44 25.49
C PRO A 191 1.67 -10.27 25.90
N ASN A 192 1.17 -9.02 25.92
CA ASN A 192 -0.16 -8.68 26.43
C ASN A 192 -1.18 -8.40 25.31
N VAL A 193 -0.90 -8.81 24.08
CA VAL A 193 -1.77 -8.53 22.94
C VAL A 193 -3.23 -8.96 23.16
N ALA A 194 -3.45 -10.10 23.79
CA ALA A 194 -4.79 -10.63 24.08
C ALA A 194 -5.48 -9.97 25.30
N SER A 195 -4.73 -9.23 26.12
CA SER A 195 -5.26 -8.55 27.31
C SER A 195 -5.70 -7.11 27.04
N ASN A 196 -5.36 -6.57 25.88
CA ASN A 196 -5.79 -5.25 25.46
C ASN A 196 -7.26 -5.26 25.02
N GLU A 197 -7.91 -4.12 25.18
CA GLU A 197 -9.24 -3.87 24.62
C GLU A 197 -9.10 -3.04 23.34
N TYR A 198 -9.73 -3.50 22.26
CA TYR A 198 -9.70 -2.86 20.94
C TYR A 198 -11.08 -2.28 20.60
N ASN A 199 -11.62 -1.45 21.48
CA ASN A 199 -13.02 -1.01 21.48
C ASN A 199 -13.45 -0.27 20.22
N ASP A 200 -12.53 0.48 19.58
CA ASP A 200 -12.82 1.25 18.38
C ASP A 200 -12.47 0.49 17.09
N LEU A 201 -11.71 -0.62 17.18
CA LEU A 201 -11.23 -1.35 16.02
C LEU A 201 -12.34 -2.20 15.40
N ASP A 202 -12.84 -1.78 14.24
CA ASP A 202 -13.88 -2.51 13.51
C ASP A 202 -13.30 -3.53 12.54
N GLN A 203 -12.18 -3.19 11.85
CA GLN A 203 -11.65 -4.05 10.80
C GLN A 203 -10.12 -4.05 10.71
N ILE A 204 -9.55 -5.22 10.43
CA ILE A 204 -8.19 -5.39 9.91
C ILE A 204 -8.27 -5.96 8.51
N HIS A 205 -7.70 -5.25 7.54
CA HIS A 205 -7.54 -5.76 6.19
C HIS A 205 -6.14 -6.33 6.02
N TYR A 206 -6.03 -7.44 5.29
CA TYR A 206 -4.75 -8.05 5.00
C TYR A 206 -4.62 -8.46 3.52
N GLY A 207 -3.41 -8.71 3.07
CA GLY A 207 -3.13 -9.10 1.69
C GLY A 207 -1.65 -9.14 1.39
N ALA A 208 -1.30 -9.08 0.11
CA ALA A 208 0.06 -9.16 -0.42
C ALA A 208 0.75 -10.52 -0.23
N SER A 209 0.28 -11.37 0.69
CA SER A 209 0.73 -12.75 0.85
C SER A 209 -0.36 -13.63 1.48
N PRO A 210 -0.29 -14.95 1.33
CA PRO A 210 -1.17 -15.87 2.05
C PRO A 210 -1.00 -15.78 3.56
N ILE A 211 -2.08 -15.99 4.32
CA ILE A 211 -2.07 -16.13 5.77
C ILE A 211 -2.42 -17.57 6.16
N ALA A 212 -1.74 -18.13 7.16
CA ALA A 212 -2.11 -19.42 7.70
C ALA A 212 -3.48 -19.32 8.41
N PRO A 213 -4.41 -20.28 8.18
CA PRO A 213 -5.74 -20.24 8.81
C PRO A 213 -5.70 -20.14 10.32
N GLU A 214 -4.73 -20.78 10.98
CA GLU A 214 -4.56 -20.74 12.43
C GLU A 214 -4.14 -19.35 12.91
N THR A 215 -3.26 -18.66 12.16
CA THR A 215 -2.86 -17.29 12.46
C THR A 215 -4.05 -16.34 12.33
N LEU A 216 -4.85 -16.50 11.28
CA LEU A 216 -6.04 -15.68 11.05
C LEU A 216 -7.07 -15.87 12.15
N LYS A 217 -7.41 -17.13 12.51
CA LYS A 217 -8.33 -17.43 13.61
C LYS A 217 -7.85 -16.82 14.92
N LYS A 218 -6.57 -17.00 15.26
CA LYS A 218 -5.98 -16.41 16.46
C LYS A 218 -6.07 -14.87 16.43
N ALA A 219 -5.83 -14.23 15.28
CA ALA A 219 -5.95 -12.79 15.15
C ALA A 219 -7.40 -12.32 15.37
N MET A 220 -8.39 -13.01 14.80
CA MET A 220 -9.81 -12.70 15.02
C MET A 220 -10.20 -12.82 16.49
N ASP A 221 -9.73 -13.86 17.18
CA ASP A 221 -9.99 -14.08 18.62
C ASP A 221 -9.35 -13.00 19.50
N VAL A 222 -8.14 -12.55 19.15
CA VAL A 222 -7.38 -11.56 19.92
C VAL A 222 -7.90 -10.15 19.68
N PHE A 223 -8.00 -9.72 18.43
CA PHE A 223 -8.40 -8.35 18.08
C PHE A 223 -9.92 -8.13 18.12
N LYS A 224 -10.72 -9.21 18.12
CA LYS A 224 -12.19 -9.19 18.20
C LYS A 224 -12.84 -8.25 17.19
N CYS A 225 -12.25 -8.14 16.01
CA CYS A 225 -12.72 -7.29 14.91
C CYS A 225 -12.93 -8.11 13.63
N LYS A 226 -13.52 -7.48 12.63
CA LYS A 226 -13.72 -8.09 11.30
C LYS A 226 -12.40 -8.16 10.55
N PHE A 227 -12.28 -9.15 9.67
CA PHE A 227 -11.13 -9.29 8.77
C PHE A 227 -11.59 -9.27 7.32
N GLY A 228 -10.86 -8.55 6.48
CA GLY A 228 -11.03 -8.53 5.04
C GLY A 228 -9.71 -8.82 4.34
N GLN A 229 -9.75 -9.48 3.18
CA GLN A 229 -8.56 -9.77 2.39
C GLN A 229 -8.61 -9.08 1.04
N GLY A 230 -7.46 -8.53 0.61
CA GLY A 230 -7.25 -8.04 -0.73
C GLY A 230 -6.16 -8.82 -1.46
N PHE A 231 -6.42 -9.23 -2.69
CA PHE A 231 -5.45 -9.84 -3.60
C PHE A 231 -5.31 -8.98 -4.85
N GLY A 232 -4.07 -8.71 -5.24
CA GLY A 232 -3.71 -7.94 -6.42
C GLY A 232 -2.23 -7.66 -6.48
N MET A 233 -1.84 -6.70 -7.30
CA MET A 233 -0.45 -6.32 -7.56
C MET A 233 -0.37 -4.83 -7.85
N THR A 234 0.83 -4.29 -7.93
CA THR A 234 1.05 -2.86 -8.23
C THR A 234 0.46 -2.47 -9.58
N GLU A 235 0.57 -3.34 -10.59
CA GLU A 235 0.04 -3.16 -11.94
C GLU A 235 -1.50 -3.09 -11.99
N THR A 236 -2.16 -3.49 -10.92
CA THR A 236 -3.61 -3.39 -10.74
C THR A 236 -4.01 -2.35 -9.68
N VAL A 237 -3.16 -1.37 -9.44
CA VAL A 237 -3.20 -0.40 -8.34
C VAL A 237 -2.98 -1.09 -6.99
N ALA A 238 -3.89 -1.97 -6.57
CA ALA A 238 -3.76 -2.78 -5.37
C ALA A 238 -4.58 -4.07 -5.44
N VAL A 239 -5.88 -4.01 -5.76
CA VAL A 239 -6.76 -5.18 -5.63
C VAL A 239 -7.47 -5.53 -6.93
N ILE A 240 -7.58 -6.83 -7.21
CA ILE A 240 -8.41 -7.42 -8.25
C ILE A 240 -9.47 -8.37 -7.67
N CYS A 241 -9.15 -9.00 -6.53
CA CYS A 241 -10.10 -9.82 -5.77
C CYS A 241 -10.13 -9.37 -4.31
N LEU A 242 -11.27 -9.56 -3.69
CA LEU A 242 -11.50 -9.25 -2.28
C LEU A 242 -12.31 -10.38 -1.63
N MET A 243 -11.94 -10.72 -0.40
CA MET A 243 -12.73 -11.58 0.48
C MET A 243 -13.28 -10.73 1.62
N THR A 244 -14.60 -10.66 1.71
CA THR A 244 -15.28 -9.78 2.68
C THR A 244 -15.23 -10.35 4.11
N PRO A 245 -15.53 -9.54 5.12
CA PRO A 245 -15.65 -10.03 6.50
C PRO A 245 -16.68 -11.15 6.65
N GLU A 246 -17.81 -11.07 5.97
CA GLU A 246 -18.88 -12.09 5.99
C GLU A 246 -18.38 -13.41 5.39
N GLU A 247 -17.57 -13.35 4.32
CA GLU A 247 -16.97 -14.53 3.72
C GLU A 247 -15.94 -15.17 4.65
N HIS A 248 -15.20 -14.38 5.45
CA HIS A 248 -14.29 -14.91 6.48
C HIS A 248 -15.05 -15.66 7.58
N ILE A 249 -16.13 -15.09 8.09
CA ILE A 249 -16.99 -15.74 9.08
C ILE A 249 -17.50 -17.06 8.52
N ARG A 250 -18.09 -17.03 7.32
CA ARG A 250 -18.58 -18.24 6.64
C ARG A 250 -17.48 -19.28 6.42
N ALA A 251 -16.26 -18.85 6.08
CA ALA A 251 -15.13 -19.75 5.90
C ALA A 251 -14.76 -20.48 7.19
N ILE A 252 -14.81 -19.79 8.34
CA ILE A 252 -14.48 -20.38 9.63
C ILE A 252 -15.56 -21.34 10.09
N GLU A 253 -16.82 -21.00 9.92
CA GLU A 253 -17.96 -21.76 10.44
C GLU A 253 -18.37 -22.93 9.52
N GLU A 254 -18.37 -22.74 8.20
CA GLU A 254 -18.96 -23.69 7.26
C GLU A 254 -17.98 -24.30 6.27
N LYS A 255 -17.02 -23.52 5.77
CA LYS A 255 -16.14 -23.92 4.65
C LYS A 255 -14.69 -23.48 4.84
N PRO A 256 -13.90 -24.19 5.67
CA PRO A 256 -12.52 -23.80 5.98
C PRO A 256 -11.60 -23.65 4.75
N ASP A 257 -11.86 -24.37 3.65
CA ASP A 257 -11.10 -24.24 2.42
C ASP A 257 -11.23 -22.85 1.75
N LEU A 258 -12.28 -22.09 2.03
CA LEU A 258 -12.39 -20.71 1.55
C LEU A 258 -11.30 -19.80 2.11
N LEU A 259 -10.70 -20.12 3.27
CA LEU A 259 -9.56 -19.37 3.82
C LEU A 259 -8.29 -19.45 2.95
N LYS A 260 -8.27 -20.34 1.98
CA LYS A 260 -7.20 -20.45 0.96
C LYS A 260 -7.51 -19.64 -0.31
N SER A 261 -8.72 -19.09 -0.41
CA SER A 261 -9.15 -18.29 -1.56
C SER A 261 -8.65 -16.86 -1.44
N CYS A 262 -8.40 -16.22 -2.58
CA CYS A 262 -8.16 -14.77 -2.64
C CYS A 262 -9.47 -13.95 -2.72
N GLY A 263 -10.63 -14.58 -2.56
CA GLY A 263 -11.95 -13.93 -2.62
C GLY A 263 -12.56 -13.91 -4.01
N ARG A 264 -13.43 -12.94 -4.25
CA ARG A 264 -14.16 -12.73 -5.51
C ARG A 264 -13.58 -11.55 -6.29
N PRO A 265 -13.74 -11.54 -7.63
CA PRO A 265 -13.40 -10.36 -8.41
C PRO A 265 -14.05 -9.10 -7.85
N ALA A 266 -13.27 -8.02 -7.77
CA ALA A 266 -13.78 -6.70 -7.40
C ALA A 266 -14.83 -6.22 -8.43
N ILE A 267 -15.69 -5.29 -8.04
CA ILE A 267 -16.69 -4.72 -8.95
C ILE A 267 -16.01 -4.18 -10.23
N ASP A 268 -16.64 -4.38 -11.38
CA ASP A 268 -16.12 -4.03 -12.71
C ASP A 268 -14.80 -4.72 -13.09
N THR A 269 -14.46 -5.82 -12.42
CA THR A 269 -13.25 -6.62 -12.71
C THR A 269 -13.64 -8.00 -13.22
N GLN A 270 -13.03 -8.40 -14.34
CA GLN A 270 -13.10 -9.76 -14.86
C GLN A 270 -11.81 -10.49 -14.49
N VAL A 271 -11.92 -11.71 -13.99
CA VAL A 271 -10.78 -12.56 -13.64
C VAL A 271 -11.02 -13.93 -14.26
N GLU A 272 -10.02 -14.42 -14.97
CA GLU A 272 -10.01 -15.74 -15.61
C GLU A 272 -8.72 -16.47 -15.28
N ILE A 273 -8.79 -17.79 -15.28
CA ILE A 273 -7.61 -18.66 -15.25
C ILE A 273 -7.35 -19.13 -16.67
N ARG A 274 -6.14 -18.96 -17.18
CA ARG A 274 -5.77 -19.29 -18.56
C ARG A 274 -4.57 -20.22 -18.61
N ASP A 275 -4.51 -21.02 -19.70
CA ASP A 275 -3.36 -21.85 -20.02
C ASP A 275 -2.20 -21.03 -20.64
N GLU A 276 -1.11 -21.71 -21.00
CA GLU A 276 0.07 -21.09 -21.64
C GLU A 276 -0.23 -20.51 -23.04
N ASN A 277 -1.34 -20.92 -23.67
CA ASN A 277 -1.80 -20.42 -24.97
C ASN A 277 -2.89 -19.34 -24.82
N GLU A 278 -3.07 -18.80 -23.60
CA GLU A 278 -4.07 -17.77 -23.27
C GLU A 278 -5.54 -18.24 -23.41
N ASN A 279 -5.82 -19.54 -23.49
CA ASN A 279 -7.19 -20.06 -23.50
C ASN A 279 -7.74 -20.12 -22.07
N PRO A 280 -9.01 -19.73 -21.86
CA PRO A 280 -9.67 -19.90 -20.57
C PRO A 280 -9.74 -21.36 -20.15
N LEU A 281 -9.39 -21.62 -18.88
CA LEU A 281 -9.46 -22.95 -18.28
C LEU A 281 -10.78 -23.14 -17.51
N PRO A 282 -11.33 -24.36 -17.47
CA PRO A 282 -12.49 -24.68 -16.65
C PRO A 282 -12.17 -24.58 -15.16
N VAL A 283 -13.25 -24.47 -14.36
CA VAL A 283 -13.13 -24.39 -12.88
C VAL A 283 -12.45 -25.67 -12.35
N GLY A 284 -11.45 -25.49 -11.51
CA GLY A 284 -10.66 -26.56 -10.90
C GLY A 284 -9.30 -26.81 -11.57
N GLU A 285 -9.07 -26.25 -12.75
CA GLU A 285 -7.78 -26.33 -13.43
C GLU A 285 -6.81 -25.24 -12.92
N ILE A 286 -5.52 -25.57 -12.97
CA ILE A 286 -4.44 -24.69 -12.55
C ILE A 286 -3.88 -23.95 -13.76
N GLY A 287 -3.78 -22.61 -13.67
CA GLY A 287 -3.24 -21.77 -14.74
C GLY A 287 -2.86 -20.37 -14.26
N GLN A 288 -2.61 -19.49 -15.21
CA GLN A 288 -2.27 -18.10 -14.96
C GLN A 288 -3.52 -17.28 -14.64
N ILE A 289 -3.43 -16.46 -13.60
CA ILE A 289 -4.50 -15.50 -13.25
C ILE A 289 -4.41 -14.32 -14.22
N CYS A 290 -5.45 -14.11 -15.01
CA CYS A 290 -5.60 -12.98 -15.91
C CYS A 290 -6.72 -12.07 -15.41
N ALA A 291 -6.49 -10.77 -15.41
CA ALA A 291 -7.46 -9.78 -14.96
C ALA A 291 -7.65 -8.66 -15.99
N LYS A 292 -8.90 -8.20 -16.11
CA LYS A 292 -9.29 -7.03 -16.91
C LYS A 292 -10.22 -6.16 -16.09
N GLY A 293 -9.93 -4.86 -16.03
CA GLY A 293 -10.75 -3.92 -15.27
C GLY A 293 -10.22 -2.48 -15.36
N PRO A 294 -10.99 -1.51 -14.84
CA PRO A 294 -10.64 -0.10 -14.90
C PRO A 294 -9.41 0.27 -14.06
N GLN A 295 -9.01 -0.57 -13.13
CA GLN A 295 -7.85 -0.39 -12.25
C GLN A 295 -6.53 -0.83 -12.88
N ILE A 296 -6.54 -1.49 -14.04
CA ILE A 296 -5.30 -1.97 -14.68
C ILE A 296 -4.46 -0.78 -15.15
N MET A 297 -3.16 -0.81 -14.89
CA MET A 297 -2.18 0.21 -15.28
C MET A 297 -2.20 0.54 -16.77
N LYS A 298 -1.50 1.62 -17.11
CA LYS A 298 -1.29 2.09 -18.49
C LYS A 298 -0.50 1.08 -19.30
#